data_8924b8584f8577a5366e7bc1ceed60de
#
_entry.id   8924b8584f8577a5366e7bc1ceed60de
#
_cell.length_a   1.000
_cell.length_b   1.000
_cell.length_c   1.000
_cell.angle_alpha   90.00
_cell.angle_beta   90.00
_cell.angle_gamma   90.00
#
_symmetry.space_group_name_H-M   'P 1'
#
loop_
_entity.id
_entity.type
_entity.pdbx_description
1 polymer ?
#
loop_
_entity_poly.entity_id
_entity_poly.type
_entity_poly.pdbx_seq_one_letter_code
_entity_poly.pdbx_strand_id
1 'polypeptide(L)'
;EGLSGVEALSGIPGTVGASPVQNVGAYGHEVAETIESVEAYDRLTGDVVRLAPADLGFAYRSSAIKRSVGQPGLGGRPWGPTGRWVVLSVDFRFERSPFSAPVMYAELARRLGVEAGSRADASLVRSTVLELRRGKGMVLDAEDHDTWSAGSFFTNPILPEAVAASLPEGAPRFSAGEGLVKTSAAWL
;
A
#
# COMPACT_ATOMS: atom_id res chain seq x y z
N GLU A 1 19.58 5.55 9.92
CA GLU A 1 20.43 4.42 9.47
C GLU A 1 20.85 4.52 7.99
N GLY A 2 20.39 5.56 7.25
CA GLY A 2 20.74 5.79 5.85
C GLY A 2 20.14 4.75 4.89
N LEU A 3 18.97 4.23 5.22
CA LEU A 3 18.20 3.34 4.35
C LEU A 3 17.02 4.10 3.75
N SER A 4 16.71 3.84 2.49
CA SER A 4 15.61 4.45 1.75
C SER A 4 14.76 3.41 1.01
N GLY A 5 13.54 3.81 0.62
CA GLY A 5 12.60 2.99 -0.15
C GLY A 5 11.17 2.96 0.42
N VAL A 6 10.97 3.38 1.68
CA VAL A 6 9.64 3.35 2.34
C VAL A 6 9.23 4.68 2.96
N GLU A 7 9.88 5.77 2.62
CA GLU A 7 9.63 7.11 3.17
C GLU A 7 8.16 7.52 2.96
N ALA A 8 7.62 7.22 1.78
CA ALA A 8 6.23 7.49 1.41
C ALA A 8 5.20 6.76 2.29
N LEU A 9 5.59 5.66 2.93
CA LEU A 9 4.72 4.84 3.79
C LEU A 9 4.76 5.26 5.26
N SER A 10 5.51 6.31 5.60
CA SER A 10 5.71 6.76 6.98
C SER A 10 4.39 7.14 7.64
N GLY A 11 4.20 6.69 8.89
CA GLY A 11 3.02 7.00 9.70
C GLY A 11 1.75 6.21 9.31
N ILE A 12 1.82 5.23 8.42
CA ILE A 12 0.72 4.30 8.18
C ILE A 12 0.58 3.38 9.40
N PRO A 13 -0.61 3.28 10.02
CA PRO A 13 -0.81 2.40 11.17
C PRO A 13 -0.82 0.93 10.77
N GLY A 14 -0.53 0.05 11.73
CA GLY A 14 -0.53 -1.39 11.55
C GLY A 14 0.82 -2.03 11.88
N THR A 15 0.93 -3.32 11.58
CA THR A 15 2.14 -4.11 11.81
C THR A 15 2.88 -4.40 10.52
N VAL A 16 4.18 -4.64 10.61
CA VAL A 16 5.02 -5.03 9.46
C VAL A 16 4.44 -6.26 8.76
N GLY A 17 4.04 -7.29 9.53
CA GLY A 17 3.45 -8.51 8.96
C GLY A 17 2.12 -8.30 8.23
N ALA A 18 1.40 -7.22 8.51
CA ALA A 18 0.18 -6.88 7.77
C ALA A 18 0.45 -6.16 6.44
N SER A 19 1.64 -5.60 6.26
CA SER A 19 1.97 -4.78 5.10
C SER A 19 1.85 -5.51 3.74
N PRO A 20 2.28 -6.79 3.57
CA PRO A 20 2.13 -7.49 2.31
C PRO A 20 0.71 -7.94 2.00
N VAL A 21 -0.17 -8.02 3.02
CA VAL A 21 -1.53 -8.60 2.85
C VAL A 21 -2.30 -7.85 1.77
N GLN A 22 -2.32 -6.53 1.81
CA GLN A 22 -3.00 -5.73 0.80
C GLN A 22 -2.07 -4.77 0.05
N ASN A 23 -0.77 -5.09 0.02
CA ASN A 23 0.21 -4.26 -0.67
C ASN A 23 0.09 -2.79 -0.23
N VAL A 24 0.42 -2.53 1.04
CA VAL A 24 0.29 -1.18 1.62
C VAL A 24 0.99 -0.16 0.73
N GLY A 25 0.31 0.95 0.48
CA GLY A 25 0.85 1.99 -0.38
C GLY A 25 0.28 3.38 -0.07
N ALA A 26 1.10 4.38 -0.29
CA ALA A 26 0.77 5.80 -0.17
C ALA A 26 1.72 6.64 -1.03
N TYR A 27 1.27 7.84 -1.41
CA TYR A 27 2.07 8.84 -2.14
C TYR A 27 2.78 8.31 -3.39
N GLY A 28 2.13 7.36 -4.09
CA GLY A 28 2.63 6.81 -5.35
C GLY A 28 3.55 5.60 -5.21
N HIS A 29 3.81 5.12 -3.99
CA HIS A 29 4.62 3.94 -3.71
C HIS A 29 3.82 2.83 -3.02
N GLU A 30 4.25 1.61 -3.21
CA GLU A 30 3.68 0.42 -2.58
C GLU A 30 4.79 -0.41 -1.92
N VAL A 31 4.45 -1.11 -0.84
CA VAL A 31 5.42 -1.93 -0.09
C VAL A 31 6.04 -3.04 -0.92
N ALA A 32 5.33 -3.51 -1.95
CA ALA A 32 5.83 -4.51 -2.91
C ALA A 32 7.16 -4.11 -3.57
N GLU A 33 7.44 -2.80 -3.70
CA GLU A 33 8.68 -2.28 -4.30
C GLU A 33 9.93 -2.64 -3.47
N THR A 34 9.74 -2.96 -2.19
CA THR A 34 10.83 -3.24 -1.24
C THR A 34 10.77 -4.64 -0.64
N ILE A 35 9.69 -5.39 -0.83
CA ILE A 35 9.60 -6.76 -0.33
C ILE A 35 10.47 -7.69 -1.16
N GLU A 36 11.36 -8.42 -0.49
CA GLU A 36 12.19 -9.48 -1.07
C GLU A 36 11.54 -10.84 -0.92
N SER A 37 10.94 -11.11 0.23
CA SER A 37 10.18 -12.34 0.47
C SER A 37 9.26 -12.19 1.69
N VAL A 38 8.31 -13.11 1.79
CA VAL A 38 7.44 -13.27 2.96
C VAL A 38 7.52 -14.71 3.42
N GLU A 39 7.90 -14.93 4.68
CA GLU A 39 7.76 -16.23 5.31
C GLU A 39 6.35 -16.35 5.89
N ALA A 40 5.67 -17.42 5.57
CA ALA A 40 4.29 -17.64 5.99
C ALA A 40 4.03 -19.09 6.37
N TYR A 41 3.18 -19.29 7.37
CA TYR A 41 2.60 -20.60 7.65
C TYR A 41 1.44 -20.87 6.70
N ASP A 42 1.56 -21.92 5.89
CA ASP A 42 0.51 -22.37 4.98
C ASP A 42 -0.46 -23.30 5.73
N ARG A 43 -1.65 -22.80 6.01
CA ARG A 43 -2.71 -23.53 6.72
C ARG A 43 -3.28 -24.72 5.92
N LEU A 44 -3.01 -24.78 4.60
CA LEU A 44 -3.44 -25.89 3.76
C LEU A 44 -2.54 -27.11 3.93
N THR A 45 -1.21 -26.90 3.94
CA THR A 45 -0.22 -27.98 4.01
C THR A 45 0.29 -28.21 5.43
N GLY A 46 0.22 -27.21 6.30
CA GLY A 46 0.81 -27.24 7.63
C GLY A 46 2.29 -26.88 7.66
N ASP A 47 2.85 -26.40 6.54
CA ASP A 47 4.26 -26.08 6.40
C ASP A 47 4.52 -24.57 6.54
N VAL A 48 5.76 -24.23 6.88
CA VAL A 48 6.27 -22.87 6.72
C VAL A 48 6.87 -22.75 5.33
N VAL A 49 6.38 -21.77 4.57
CA VAL A 49 6.79 -21.52 3.19
C VAL A 49 7.37 -20.11 3.03
N ARG A 50 8.28 -19.97 2.08
CA ARG A 50 8.85 -18.68 1.68
C ARG A 50 8.24 -18.27 0.34
N LEU A 51 7.50 -17.17 0.34
CA LEU A 51 6.81 -16.62 -0.84
C LEU A 51 7.66 -15.49 -1.43
N ALA A 52 8.04 -15.63 -2.68
CA ALA A 52 8.68 -14.56 -3.44
C ALA A 52 7.64 -13.53 -3.93
N PRO A 53 8.03 -12.32 -4.36
CA PRO A 53 7.12 -11.32 -4.92
C PRO A 53 6.24 -11.86 -6.07
N ALA A 54 6.78 -12.74 -6.91
CA ALA A 54 6.03 -13.40 -7.99
C ALA A 54 4.88 -14.28 -7.45
N ASP A 55 5.10 -15.02 -6.36
CA ASP A 55 4.07 -15.85 -5.72
C ASP A 55 2.99 -14.99 -5.06
N LEU A 56 3.38 -13.83 -4.55
CA LEU A 56 2.48 -12.88 -3.89
C LEU A 56 1.57 -12.16 -4.88
N GLY A 57 1.98 -12.03 -6.15
CA GLY A 57 1.17 -11.43 -7.21
C GLY A 57 0.53 -10.13 -6.78
N PHE A 58 1.37 -9.19 -6.31
CA PHE A 58 0.95 -7.89 -5.82
C PHE A 58 0.22 -7.08 -6.89
N ALA A 59 -0.81 -6.38 -6.47
CA ALA A 59 -1.54 -5.39 -7.26
C ALA A 59 -2.09 -4.32 -6.31
N TYR A 60 -2.74 -3.30 -6.86
CA TYR A 60 -3.35 -2.24 -6.06
C TYR A 60 -4.26 -2.79 -4.97
N ARG A 61 -3.88 -2.60 -3.72
CA ARG A 61 -4.57 -3.10 -2.51
C ARG A 61 -4.86 -4.60 -2.54
N SER A 62 -3.99 -5.40 -3.19
CA SER A 62 -4.18 -6.84 -3.37
C SER A 62 -2.86 -7.60 -3.28
N SER A 63 -2.96 -8.84 -2.83
CA SER A 63 -1.93 -9.89 -2.89
C SER A 63 -2.58 -11.28 -2.93
N ALA A 64 -1.80 -12.32 -3.20
CA ALA A 64 -2.27 -13.70 -3.07
C ALA A 64 -2.76 -13.99 -1.65
N ILE A 65 -2.10 -13.43 -0.62
CA ILE A 65 -2.49 -13.59 0.78
C ILE A 65 -3.92 -13.06 0.98
N LYS A 66 -4.20 -11.83 0.54
CA LYS A 66 -5.54 -11.22 0.66
C LYS A 66 -6.58 -11.98 -0.16
N ARG A 67 -6.25 -12.35 -1.40
CA ARG A 67 -7.18 -13.08 -2.27
C ARG A 67 -7.56 -14.43 -1.70
N SER A 68 -6.68 -15.07 -0.91
CA SER A 68 -6.98 -16.35 -0.28
C SER A 68 -8.11 -16.29 0.75
N VAL A 69 -8.39 -15.13 1.34
CA VAL A 69 -9.48 -14.98 2.34
C VAL A 69 -10.83 -15.44 1.78
N GLY A 70 -11.11 -15.11 0.52
CA GLY A 70 -12.36 -15.50 -0.16
C GLY A 70 -12.35 -16.90 -0.77
N GLN A 71 -11.25 -17.64 -0.66
CA GLN A 71 -11.14 -18.98 -1.25
C GLN A 71 -11.61 -20.06 -0.27
N PRO A 72 -12.10 -21.22 -0.77
CA PRO A 72 -12.38 -22.38 0.06
C PRO A 72 -11.12 -22.89 0.76
N GLY A 73 -11.21 -23.11 2.04
CA GLY A 73 -10.18 -23.77 2.84
C GLY A 73 -10.39 -25.27 2.97
N LEU A 74 -9.77 -25.87 3.98
CA LEU A 74 -9.92 -27.29 4.30
C LEU A 74 -11.40 -27.64 4.54
N GLY A 75 -11.86 -28.70 3.90
CA GLY A 75 -13.26 -29.14 3.97
C GLY A 75 -14.25 -28.19 3.29
N GLY A 76 -13.80 -27.31 2.38
CA GLY A 76 -14.65 -26.40 1.62
C GLY A 76 -15.15 -25.19 2.39
N ARG A 77 -14.73 -25.00 3.66
CA ARG A 77 -15.11 -23.83 4.48
C ARG A 77 -14.19 -22.65 4.16
N PRO A 78 -14.68 -21.42 4.22
CA PRO A 78 -13.81 -20.24 4.11
C PRO A 78 -12.69 -20.27 5.15
N TRP A 79 -11.51 -19.75 4.78
CA TRP A 79 -10.37 -19.65 5.70
C TRP A 79 -10.66 -18.76 6.93
N GLY A 80 -11.65 -17.92 6.84
CA GLY A 80 -11.92 -16.90 7.83
C GLY A 80 -11.04 -15.65 7.59
N PRO A 81 -10.93 -14.74 8.57
CA PRO A 81 -10.40 -13.39 8.35
C PRO A 81 -8.91 -13.36 7.98
N THR A 82 -8.14 -14.43 8.23
CA THR A 82 -6.68 -14.46 8.00
C THR A 82 -6.27 -15.10 6.67
N GLY A 83 -7.18 -15.71 5.94
CA GLY A 83 -6.87 -16.40 4.68
C GLY A 83 -6.08 -17.72 4.87
N ARG A 84 -5.48 -18.21 3.77
CA ARG A 84 -4.67 -19.43 3.75
C ARG A 84 -3.34 -19.26 4.49
N TRP A 85 -2.68 -18.14 4.30
CA TRP A 85 -1.33 -17.91 4.84
C TRP A 85 -1.36 -16.98 6.04
N VAL A 86 -0.64 -17.37 7.10
CA VAL A 86 -0.36 -16.53 8.25
C VAL A 86 1.07 -16.01 8.11
N VAL A 87 1.24 -14.72 7.94
CA VAL A 87 2.55 -14.08 7.79
C VAL A 87 3.33 -14.20 9.10
N LEU A 88 4.54 -14.74 9.04
CA LEU A 88 5.46 -14.90 10.16
C LEU A 88 6.54 -13.81 10.14
N SER A 89 7.15 -13.59 8.96
CA SER A 89 8.15 -12.53 8.77
C SER A 89 8.08 -11.94 7.37
N VAL A 90 8.63 -10.74 7.21
CA VAL A 90 8.74 -10.03 5.93
C VAL A 90 10.18 -9.57 5.78
N ASP A 91 10.82 -10.01 4.71
CA ASP A 91 12.16 -9.55 4.34
C ASP A 91 12.05 -8.38 3.36
N PHE A 92 12.74 -7.30 3.70
CA PHE A 92 12.78 -6.09 2.88
C PHE A 92 14.18 -5.88 2.31
N ARG A 93 14.23 -5.40 1.08
CA ARG A 93 15.45 -4.89 0.45
C ARG A 93 15.36 -3.38 0.37
N PHE A 94 16.20 -2.69 1.13
CA PHE A 94 16.32 -1.24 1.10
C PHE A 94 17.61 -0.80 0.39
N GLU A 95 17.55 0.37 -0.22
CA GLU A 95 18.73 1.04 -0.75
C GLU A 95 19.47 1.78 0.37
N ARG A 96 20.80 1.63 0.45
CA ARG A 96 21.60 2.49 1.32
C ARG A 96 21.86 3.79 0.57
N SER A 97 21.06 4.81 0.84
CA SER A 97 21.07 6.08 0.14
C SER A 97 20.56 7.20 1.04
N PRO A 98 21.12 8.43 0.97
CA PRO A 98 20.54 9.60 1.59
C PRO A 98 19.32 10.13 0.81
N PHE A 99 19.11 9.65 -0.42
CA PHE A 99 18.01 10.06 -1.28
C PHE A 99 16.87 9.05 -1.24
N SER A 100 15.65 9.55 -1.28
CA SER A 100 14.41 8.76 -1.31
C SER A 100 14.26 7.96 -2.61
N ALA A 101 13.26 7.08 -2.65
CA ALA A 101 12.66 6.67 -3.91
C ALA A 101 12.15 7.90 -4.71
N PRO A 102 11.95 7.80 -6.04
CA PRO A 102 11.43 8.90 -6.84
C PRO A 102 10.09 9.44 -6.29
N VAL A 103 9.95 10.76 -6.15
CA VAL A 103 8.75 11.40 -5.60
C VAL A 103 7.66 11.43 -6.69
N MET A 104 6.75 10.47 -6.68
CA MET A 104 5.74 10.30 -7.73
C MET A 104 4.45 11.11 -7.49
N TYR A 105 4.17 11.51 -6.26
CA TYR A 105 2.91 12.16 -5.90
C TYR A 105 3.01 13.67 -5.98
N ALA A 106 2.17 14.30 -6.83
CA ALA A 106 2.27 15.72 -7.18
C ALA A 106 2.20 16.67 -5.97
N GLU A 107 1.34 16.39 -4.97
CA GLU A 107 1.24 17.21 -3.77
C GLU A 107 2.55 17.15 -2.95
N LEU A 108 3.14 15.95 -2.85
CA LEU A 108 4.41 15.75 -2.15
C LEU A 108 5.56 16.45 -2.89
N ALA A 109 5.64 16.29 -4.20
CA ALA A 109 6.64 16.95 -5.04
C ALA A 109 6.58 18.48 -4.90
N ARG A 110 5.38 19.06 -4.95
CA ARG A 110 5.18 20.49 -4.74
C ARG A 110 5.63 20.97 -3.34
N ARG A 111 5.33 20.19 -2.29
CA ARG A 111 5.77 20.52 -0.92
C ARG A 111 7.28 20.48 -0.75
N LEU A 112 7.94 19.56 -1.44
CA LEU A 112 9.39 19.40 -1.44
C LEU A 112 10.11 20.38 -2.37
N GLY A 113 9.39 21.07 -3.25
CA GLY A 113 9.98 21.96 -4.26
C GLY A 113 10.76 21.20 -5.35
N VAL A 114 10.36 19.94 -5.66
CA VAL A 114 11.00 19.11 -6.68
C VAL A 114 10.01 18.75 -7.80
N GLU A 115 10.54 18.36 -8.94
CA GLU A 115 9.73 17.81 -10.02
C GLU A 115 9.27 16.37 -9.68
N ALA A 116 8.07 15.99 -10.12
CA ALA A 116 7.60 14.60 -10.01
C ALA A 116 8.55 13.65 -10.74
N GLY A 117 8.91 12.53 -10.09
CA GLY A 117 9.89 11.59 -10.58
C GLY A 117 11.33 11.87 -10.09
N SER A 118 11.59 13.02 -9.49
CA SER A 118 12.90 13.34 -8.90
C SER A 118 13.07 12.66 -7.54
N ARG A 119 14.32 12.39 -7.16
CA ARG A 119 14.68 11.98 -5.80
C ARG A 119 14.98 13.20 -4.94
N ALA A 120 14.65 13.14 -3.65
CA ALA A 120 14.92 14.16 -2.67
C ALA A 120 15.59 13.56 -1.43
N ASP A 121 16.06 14.38 -0.49
CA ASP A 121 16.57 13.89 0.79
C ASP A 121 15.53 13.00 1.48
N ALA A 122 15.91 11.77 1.84
CA ALA A 122 15.01 10.76 2.38
C ALA A 122 14.37 11.19 3.72
N SER A 123 15.14 11.91 4.56
CA SER A 123 14.64 12.42 5.84
C SER A 123 13.63 13.54 5.63
N LEU A 124 13.89 14.40 4.64
CA LEU A 124 12.97 15.48 4.26
C LEU A 124 11.67 14.91 3.67
N VAL A 125 11.75 13.91 2.78
CA VAL A 125 10.57 13.22 2.25
C VAL A 125 9.74 12.63 3.38
N ARG A 126 10.39 11.90 4.30
CA ARG A 126 9.72 11.30 5.45
C ARG A 126 9.03 12.34 6.33
N SER A 127 9.70 13.43 6.68
CA SER A 127 9.10 14.48 7.52
C SER A 127 7.92 15.15 6.84
N THR A 128 8.04 15.46 5.55
CA THR A 128 6.95 16.06 4.76
C THR A 128 5.75 15.14 4.62
N VAL A 129 5.97 13.83 4.43
CA VAL A 129 4.89 12.83 4.45
C VAL A 129 4.17 12.81 5.79
N LEU A 130 4.91 12.81 6.91
CA LEU A 130 4.32 12.85 8.25
C LEU A 130 3.52 14.14 8.50
N GLU A 131 4.00 15.29 8.02
CA GLU A 131 3.26 16.55 8.11
C GLU A 131 1.95 16.50 7.32
N LEU A 132 2.00 16.06 6.06
CA LEU A 132 0.80 15.91 5.22
C LEU A 132 -0.22 14.97 5.86
N ARG A 133 0.25 13.89 6.47
CA ARG A 133 -0.61 12.92 7.14
C ARG A 133 -1.19 13.46 8.45
N ARG A 134 -0.40 14.19 9.25
CA ARG A 134 -0.90 14.86 10.48
C ARG A 134 -1.99 15.87 10.14
N GLY A 135 -1.82 16.66 9.09
CA GLY A 135 -2.84 17.62 8.63
C GLY A 135 -4.17 16.95 8.21
N LYS A 136 -4.18 15.63 8.03
CA LYS A 136 -5.38 14.82 7.67
C LYS A 136 -5.83 13.91 8.83
N GLY A 137 -5.30 14.07 10.05
CA GLY A 137 -5.60 13.18 11.18
C GLY A 137 -5.13 11.72 10.97
N MET A 138 -4.12 11.48 10.11
CA MET A 138 -3.69 10.13 9.72
C MET A 138 -2.37 9.67 10.37
N VAL A 139 -1.90 10.36 11.38
CA VAL A 139 -0.78 9.94 12.22
C VAL A 139 -1.30 9.82 13.63
N LEU A 140 -1.19 8.64 14.21
CA LEU A 140 -1.72 8.34 15.54
C LEU A 140 -1.14 9.31 16.57
N ASP A 141 -2.04 9.98 17.29
CA ASP A 141 -1.79 10.74 18.49
C ASP A 141 -2.72 10.22 19.60
N ALA A 142 -2.15 9.79 20.71
CA ALA A 142 -2.94 9.21 21.81
C ALA A 142 -3.88 10.22 22.47
N GLU A 143 -3.55 11.52 22.41
CA GLU A 143 -4.30 12.61 23.01
C GLU A 143 -5.38 13.17 22.08
N ASP A 144 -5.40 12.75 20.80
CA ASP A 144 -6.35 13.21 19.79
C ASP A 144 -7.07 12.05 19.12
N HIS A 145 -8.34 11.82 19.53
CA HIS A 145 -9.18 10.74 19.00
C HIS A 145 -9.46 10.85 17.49
N ASP A 146 -9.41 12.04 16.92
CA ASP A 146 -9.64 12.25 15.49
C ASP A 146 -8.50 11.66 14.63
N THR A 147 -7.37 11.31 15.28
CA THR A 147 -6.24 10.64 14.63
C THR A 147 -6.33 9.11 14.64
N TRP A 148 -7.34 8.51 15.29
CA TRP A 148 -7.53 7.06 15.34
C TRP A 148 -8.13 6.54 14.03
N SER A 149 -7.42 6.79 12.96
CA SER A 149 -7.83 6.53 11.59
C SER A 149 -7.02 5.39 10.97
N ALA A 150 -7.72 4.43 10.39
CA ALA A 150 -7.12 3.39 9.54
C ALA A 150 -6.98 3.82 8.06
N GLY A 151 -7.23 5.10 7.76
CA GLY A 151 -7.24 5.64 6.40
C GLY A 151 -8.61 5.56 5.74
N SER A 152 -8.64 5.60 4.41
CA SER A 152 -9.90 5.57 3.65
C SER A 152 -10.67 4.27 3.87
N PHE A 153 -11.97 4.38 4.15
CA PHE A 153 -12.84 3.21 4.34
C PHE A 153 -13.00 2.40 3.05
N PHE A 154 -13.22 3.10 1.93
CA PHE A 154 -13.31 2.46 0.63
C PHE A 154 -11.98 2.48 -0.12
N THR A 155 -11.69 1.42 -0.85
CA THR A 155 -10.63 1.43 -1.87
C THR A 155 -11.14 2.18 -3.11
N ASN A 156 -10.23 2.88 -3.79
CA ASN A 156 -10.56 3.53 -5.06
C ASN A 156 -10.94 2.47 -6.10
N PRO A 157 -12.13 2.54 -6.71
CA PRO A 157 -12.56 1.55 -7.69
C PRO A 157 -11.73 1.66 -8.98
N ILE A 158 -11.44 0.50 -9.56
CA ILE A 158 -10.88 0.37 -10.91
C ILE A 158 -12.01 -0.10 -11.80
N LEU A 159 -12.34 0.67 -12.82
CA LEU A 159 -13.49 0.50 -13.69
C LEU A 159 -13.04 0.34 -15.15
N PRO A 160 -13.75 -0.42 -15.97
CA PRO A 160 -13.60 -0.34 -17.43
C PRO A 160 -13.81 1.10 -17.90
N GLU A 161 -13.04 1.54 -18.91
CA GLU A 161 -13.08 2.91 -19.43
C GLU A 161 -14.50 3.32 -19.87
N ALA A 162 -15.24 2.41 -20.48
CA ALA A 162 -16.63 2.64 -20.88
C ALA A 162 -17.54 2.95 -19.67
N VAL A 163 -17.31 2.33 -18.50
CA VAL A 163 -18.03 2.61 -17.27
C VAL A 163 -17.56 3.93 -16.66
N ALA A 164 -16.25 4.17 -16.68
CA ALA A 164 -15.66 5.40 -16.17
C ALA A 164 -16.14 6.64 -16.95
N ALA A 165 -16.50 6.49 -18.22
CA ALA A 165 -17.04 7.58 -19.06
C ALA A 165 -18.37 8.12 -18.51
N SER A 166 -19.17 7.31 -17.80
CA SER A 166 -20.46 7.72 -17.20
C SER A 166 -20.32 8.40 -15.84
N LEU A 167 -19.11 8.50 -15.29
CA LEU A 167 -18.89 9.22 -14.03
C LEU A 167 -19.18 10.72 -14.20
N PRO A 168 -19.62 11.41 -13.12
CA PRO A 168 -19.85 12.84 -13.15
C PRO A 168 -18.67 13.63 -13.69
N GLU A 169 -18.96 14.76 -14.33
CA GLU A 169 -17.93 15.71 -14.77
C GLU A 169 -17.11 16.18 -13.56
N GLY A 170 -15.77 16.22 -13.74
CA GLY A 170 -14.85 16.56 -12.65
C GLY A 170 -14.40 15.37 -11.80
N ALA A 171 -14.99 14.18 -11.92
CA ALA A 171 -14.52 12.99 -11.21
C ALA A 171 -13.05 12.69 -11.59
N PRO A 172 -12.14 12.53 -10.60
CA PRO A 172 -10.75 12.20 -10.89
C PRO A 172 -10.64 10.88 -11.66
N ARG A 173 -9.85 10.86 -12.73
CA ARG A 173 -9.60 9.69 -13.56
C ARG A 173 -8.11 9.47 -13.68
N PHE A 174 -7.65 8.30 -13.24
CA PHE A 174 -6.24 7.90 -13.29
C PHE A 174 -6.13 6.61 -14.10
N SER A 175 -5.15 6.52 -14.99
CA SER A 175 -4.89 5.28 -15.72
C SER A 175 -4.59 4.13 -14.70
N ALA A 176 -5.17 2.96 -14.96
CA ALA A 176 -5.00 1.76 -14.12
C ALA A 176 -4.63 0.52 -14.94
N GLY A 177 -4.10 0.73 -16.14
CA GLY A 177 -3.78 -0.27 -17.14
C GLY A 177 -4.60 -0.07 -18.42
N GLU A 178 -4.41 -0.93 -19.40
CA GLU A 178 -5.10 -0.84 -20.68
C GLU A 178 -6.62 -0.99 -20.50
N GLY A 179 -7.38 -0.02 -20.97
CA GLY A 179 -8.84 0.02 -20.87
C GLY A 179 -9.41 0.15 -19.46
N LEU A 180 -8.57 0.48 -18.45
CA LEU A 180 -8.96 0.61 -17.06
C LEU A 180 -8.68 2.00 -16.49
N VAL A 181 -9.63 2.51 -15.73
CA VAL A 181 -9.57 3.80 -15.04
C VAL A 181 -9.82 3.62 -13.56
N LYS A 182 -8.92 4.13 -12.74
CA LYS A 182 -9.12 4.26 -11.29
C LYS A 182 -9.70 5.63 -10.97
N THR A 183 -10.74 5.68 -10.14
CA THR A 183 -11.30 6.94 -9.64
C THR A 183 -11.24 7.01 -8.12
N SER A 184 -11.50 8.20 -7.55
CA SER A 184 -11.47 8.41 -6.10
C SER A 184 -12.82 8.06 -5.49
N ALA A 185 -12.84 7.03 -4.61
CA ALA A 185 -14.04 6.69 -3.86
C ALA A 185 -14.47 7.81 -2.89
N ALA A 186 -13.53 8.58 -2.38
CA ALA A 186 -13.82 9.69 -1.48
C ALA A 186 -14.38 10.93 -2.19
N TRP A 187 -14.25 10.99 -3.52
CA TRP A 187 -14.82 12.06 -4.35
C TRP A 187 -16.27 11.73 -4.75
N LEU A 188 -16.57 10.46 -4.98
CA LEU A 188 -17.90 9.97 -5.36
C LEU A 188 -18.89 10.04 -4.18
#